data_69acc71ec4888adde61711b695476069
#
_entry.id   69acc71ec4888adde61711b695476069
#
_cell.length_a   1.000
_cell.length_b   1.000
_cell.length_c   1.000
_cell.angle_alpha   90.00
_cell.angle_beta   90.00
_cell.angle_gamma   90.00
#
_symmetry.space_group_name_H-M   'P 1'
#
loop_
_entity.id
_entity.type
_entity.pdbx_description
1 polymer ?
#
loop_
_entity_poly.entity_id
_entity_poly.type
_entity_poly.pdbx_seq_one_letter_code
_entity_poly.pdbx_strand_id
1 'polypeptide(L)'
;GAHLTPRGHLRLHCPHGMGLLLMPLVAGYNTLYPEVVIELTLSQRNPDPLAEGHDVVITVDGALPDSQLIAVPLGNIFSIPCAAPGYLDTHGVPERPEDLHGHRCLRMAYPMYEGDWVFPQGVDQCVIAPNDSFSTNVADAMLVASELGMGIGLLPFYTASEAIEQGRLRRLLAPYRLRESALYAMYPSRHYLDAKVRTWIDYLKEQLPALFEGHARVVDDARYWR
;
A
#
# COMPACT_ATOMS: atom_id res chain seq x y z
N GLY A 1 -32.60 12.48 16.74
CA GLY A 1 -31.63 13.52 16.59
C GLY A 1 -31.37 13.83 15.14
N ALA A 2 -31.34 15.09 14.78
CA ALA A 2 -31.03 15.50 13.43
C ALA A 2 -29.66 14.95 13.05
N HIS A 3 -29.60 14.18 11.96
CA HIS A 3 -28.34 13.82 11.37
C HIS A 3 -27.73 15.06 10.76
N LEU A 4 -26.73 15.60 11.43
CA LEU A 4 -26.00 16.73 10.88
C LEU A 4 -25.28 16.29 9.62
N THR A 5 -25.51 16.99 8.52
CA THR A 5 -24.73 16.79 7.30
C THR A 5 -23.27 17.12 7.60
N PRO A 6 -22.34 16.19 7.32
CA PRO A 6 -20.92 16.46 7.54
C PRO A 6 -20.48 17.67 6.72
N ARG A 7 -19.71 18.56 7.33
CA ARG A 7 -19.17 19.77 6.70
C ARG A 7 -17.86 20.18 7.36
N GLY A 8 -17.18 21.10 6.73
CA GLY A 8 -15.90 21.61 7.22
C GLY A 8 -14.73 20.88 6.61
N HIS A 9 -13.54 21.09 7.19
CA HIS A 9 -12.31 20.53 6.68
C HIS A 9 -12.05 19.16 7.30
N LEU A 10 -11.82 18.16 6.46
CA LEU A 10 -11.37 16.82 6.85
C LEU A 10 -9.91 16.67 6.42
N ARG A 11 -9.02 16.65 7.38
CA ARG A 11 -7.58 16.56 7.17
C ARG A 11 -7.13 15.11 7.30
N LEU A 12 -6.79 14.52 6.17
CA LEU A 12 -6.40 13.12 6.06
C LEU A 12 -4.90 12.99 5.80
N HIS A 13 -4.31 11.92 6.29
CA HIS A 13 -2.92 11.60 6.02
C HIS A 13 -2.76 10.11 5.76
N CYS A 14 -1.89 9.75 4.81
CA CYS A 14 -1.56 8.36 4.54
C CYS A 14 -0.11 8.24 4.05
N PRO A 15 0.45 7.00 4.03
CA PRO A 15 1.76 6.76 3.44
C PRO A 15 1.81 7.11 1.95
N HIS A 16 2.99 7.50 1.46
CA HIS A 16 3.21 7.92 0.07
C HIS A 16 2.62 6.97 -0.96
N GLY A 17 2.79 5.69 -0.80
CA GLY A 17 2.33 4.70 -1.78
C GLY A 17 0.82 4.48 -1.84
N MET A 18 0.04 5.16 -1.00
CA MET A 18 -1.41 4.94 -0.91
C MET A 18 -2.25 6.04 -1.57
N GLY A 19 -1.62 7.11 -2.05
CA GLY A 19 -2.38 8.21 -2.67
C GLY A 19 -3.24 7.76 -3.81
N LEU A 20 -2.66 7.06 -4.78
CA LEU A 20 -3.40 6.57 -5.95
C LEU A 20 -4.47 5.54 -5.57
N LEU A 21 -4.19 4.69 -4.59
CA LEU A 21 -5.17 3.72 -4.08
C LEU A 21 -6.40 4.42 -3.50
N LEU A 22 -6.18 5.47 -2.69
CA LEU A 22 -7.26 6.12 -1.96
C LEU A 22 -8.05 7.12 -2.79
N MET A 23 -7.51 7.66 -3.88
CA MET A 23 -8.20 8.71 -4.64
C MET A 23 -9.59 8.31 -5.13
N PRO A 24 -9.86 7.11 -5.63
CA PRO A 24 -11.22 6.72 -5.97
C PRO A 24 -12.17 6.80 -4.78
N LEU A 25 -11.70 6.44 -3.58
CA LEU A 25 -12.51 6.53 -2.36
C LEU A 25 -12.73 7.98 -1.93
N VAL A 26 -11.69 8.79 -2.02
CA VAL A 26 -11.79 10.23 -1.71
C VAL A 26 -12.82 10.89 -2.64
N ALA A 27 -12.75 10.60 -3.93
CA ALA A 27 -13.70 11.15 -4.91
C ALA A 27 -15.12 10.70 -4.62
N GLY A 28 -15.33 9.42 -4.33
CA GLY A 28 -16.65 8.89 -3.99
C GLY A 28 -17.22 9.49 -2.71
N TYR A 29 -16.39 9.63 -1.68
CA TYR A 29 -16.80 10.28 -0.43
C TYR A 29 -17.21 11.74 -0.68
N ASN A 30 -16.41 12.47 -1.46
CA ASN A 30 -16.67 13.87 -1.76
C ASN A 30 -17.98 14.05 -2.53
N THR A 31 -18.34 13.09 -3.38
CA THR A 31 -19.63 13.10 -4.07
C THR A 31 -20.80 12.91 -3.10
N LEU A 32 -20.65 12.02 -2.12
CA LEU A 32 -21.67 11.79 -1.10
C LEU A 32 -21.82 12.96 -0.13
N TYR A 33 -20.70 13.60 0.21
CA TYR A 33 -20.67 14.67 1.22
C TYR A 33 -19.98 15.92 0.66
N PRO A 34 -20.64 16.64 -0.25
CA PRO A 34 -20.01 17.74 -0.99
C PRO A 34 -19.68 18.97 -0.13
N GLU A 35 -20.22 19.05 1.09
CA GLU A 35 -19.90 20.14 2.01
C GLU A 35 -18.63 19.89 2.83
N VAL A 36 -18.02 18.72 2.68
CA VAL A 36 -16.73 18.40 3.32
C VAL A 36 -15.61 18.81 2.38
N VAL A 37 -14.70 19.64 2.87
CA VAL A 37 -13.46 19.99 2.16
C VAL A 37 -12.39 19.02 2.59
N ILE A 38 -11.87 18.24 1.65
CA ILE A 38 -10.88 17.18 1.93
C ILE A 38 -9.47 17.71 1.66
N GLU A 39 -8.59 17.55 2.63
CA GLU A 39 -7.17 17.82 2.49
C GLU A 39 -6.42 16.52 2.75
N LEU A 40 -5.77 15.99 1.72
CA LEU A 40 -5.01 14.74 1.80
C LEU A 40 -3.52 15.06 1.72
N THR A 41 -2.77 14.65 2.73
CA THR A 41 -1.31 14.73 2.73
C THR A 41 -0.70 13.33 2.78
N LEU A 42 0.49 13.21 2.22
CA LEU A 42 1.21 11.94 2.16
C LEU A 42 2.64 12.15 2.65
N SER A 43 3.16 11.18 3.39
CA SER A 43 4.57 11.20 3.79
C SER A 43 5.05 9.77 4.06
N GLN A 44 6.35 9.64 4.28
CA GLN A 44 6.98 8.36 4.61
C GLN A 44 6.92 8.02 6.08
N ARG A 45 6.61 8.98 6.91
CA ARG A 45 6.52 8.79 8.36
C ARG A 45 5.06 8.78 8.79
N ASN A 46 4.79 8.11 9.90
CA ASN A 46 3.49 8.15 10.54
C ASN A 46 3.43 9.42 11.39
N PRO A 47 2.66 10.45 11.02
CA PRO A 47 2.51 11.62 11.87
C PRO A 47 1.70 11.28 13.11
N ASP A 48 1.94 12.03 14.17
CA ASP A 48 1.08 12.01 15.35
C ASP A 48 -0.20 12.82 15.02
N PRO A 49 -1.38 12.20 14.94
CA PRO A 49 -2.60 12.94 14.64
C PRO A 49 -2.91 14.04 15.66
N LEU A 50 -2.56 13.81 16.93
CA LEU A 50 -2.80 14.77 17.98
C LEU A 50 -1.91 16.02 17.85
N ALA A 51 -0.63 15.81 17.50
CA ALA A 51 0.33 16.89 17.41
C ALA A 51 0.22 17.69 16.10
N GLU A 52 -0.10 17.03 14.99
CA GLU A 52 -0.08 17.64 13.66
C GLU A 52 -1.46 18.07 13.16
N GLY A 53 -2.50 17.88 13.96
CA GLY A 53 -3.84 18.36 13.63
C GLY A 53 -4.54 17.60 12.51
N HIS A 54 -4.11 16.37 12.20
CA HIS A 54 -4.84 15.50 11.29
C HIS A 54 -6.09 14.96 11.95
N ASP A 55 -7.17 14.84 11.17
CA ASP A 55 -8.39 14.23 11.68
C ASP A 55 -8.33 12.71 11.63
N VAL A 56 -7.79 12.14 10.55
CA VAL A 56 -7.62 10.70 10.38
C VAL A 56 -6.28 10.42 9.71
N VAL A 57 -5.53 9.48 10.26
CA VAL A 57 -4.25 9.01 9.71
C VAL A 57 -4.36 7.53 9.38
N ILE A 58 -3.98 7.15 8.18
CA ILE A 58 -3.84 5.75 7.80
C ILE A 58 -2.40 5.32 8.06
N THR A 59 -2.23 4.20 8.77
CA THR A 59 -0.93 3.68 9.15
C THR A 59 -0.82 2.19 8.87
N VAL A 60 0.43 1.73 8.71
CA VAL A 60 0.75 0.32 8.53
C VAL A 60 1.42 -0.18 9.82
N ASP A 61 0.88 -1.26 10.39
CA ASP A 61 1.44 -1.95 11.58
C ASP A 61 1.93 -1.01 12.69
N GLY A 62 1.21 0.07 12.93
CA GLY A 62 1.59 1.03 13.95
C GLY A 62 1.36 0.46 15.35
N ALA A 63 2.37 0.53 16.22
CA ALA A 63 2.12 0.43 17.64
C ALA A 63 1.15 1.55 18.00
N LEU A 64 0.09 1.24 18.77
CA LEU A 64 -0.85 2.25 19.26
C LEU A 64 -0.17 3.05 20.36
N PRO A 65 0.38 4.23 20.05
CA PRO A 65 1.25 4.91 21.01
C PRO A 65 0.47 5.65 22.07
N ASP A 66 -0.83 5.83 21.91
CA ASP A 66 -1.60 6.70 22.81
C ASP A 66 -3.02 6.19 23.00
N SER A 67 -3.44 6.10 24.28
CA SER A 67 -4.81 5.72 24.64
C SER A 67 -5.87 6.75 24.21
N GLN A 68 -5.46 7.94 23.77
CA GLN A 68 -6.36 8.96 23.24
C GLN A 68 -6.67 8.77 21.76
N LEU A 69 -6.06 7.79 21.12
CA LEU A 69 -6.32 7.45 19.73
C LEU A 69 -7.21 6.22 19.64
N ILE A 70 -8.11 6.25 18.66
CA ILE A 70 -8.90 5.09 18.26
C ILE A 70 -8.27 4.53 16.97
N ALA A 71 -8.05 3.21 16.93
CA ALA A 71 -7.54 2.53 15.75
C ALA A 71 -8.62 1.61 15.21
N VAL A 72 -8.86 1.74 13.90
CA VAL A 72 -9.85 0.93 13.18
C VAL A 72 -9.11 0.07 12.17
N PRO A 73 -9.19 -1.28 12.26
CA PRO A 73 -8.56 -2.13 11.25
C PRO A 73 -9.27 -1.97 9.91
N LEU A 74 -8.47 -1.81 8.84
CA LEU A 74 -8.97 -1.62 7.49
C LEU A 74 -8.70 -2.83 6.57
N GLY A 75 -7.85 -3.75 6.98
CA GLY A 75 -7.48 -4.93 6.22
C GLY A 75 -5.99 -5.19 6.23
N ASN A 76 -5.58 -6.12 5.39
CA ASN A 76 -4.19 -6.54 5.28
C ASN A 76 -3.64 -6.18 3.92
N ILE A 77 -2.38 -5.78 3.89
CA ILE A 77 -1.64 -5.47 2.67
C ILE A 77 -0.42 -6.37 2.57
N PHE A 78 0.08 -6.54 1.37
CA PHE A 78 1.28 -7.32 1.11
C PHE A 78 1.96 -6.81 -0.16
N SER A 79 3.21 -7.20 -0.36
CA SER A 79 3.99 -6.86 -1.55
C SER A 79 4.36 -8.12 -2.32
N ILE A 80 4.56 -7.93 -3.62
CA ILE A 80 4.88 -9.02 -4.55
C ILE A 80 6.05 -8.63 -5.45
N PRO A 81 6.95 -9.58 -5.79
CA PRO A 81 7.99 -9.32 -6.76
C PRO A 81 7.40 -9.22 -8.17
N CYS A 82 7.83 -8.22 -8.93
CA CYS A 82 7.36 -7.98 -10.28
C CYS A 82 8.51 -7.55 -11.19
N ALA A 83 8.41 -7.87 -12.47
CA ALA A 83 9.35 -7.40 -13.48
C ALA A 83 8.64 -7.21 -14.82
N ALA A 84 9.21 -6.34 -15.67
CA ALA A 84 8.74 -6.15 -17.04
C ALA A 84 9.06 -7.38 -17.89
N PRO A 85 8.18 -7.72 -18.86
CA PRO A 85 8.47 -8.84 -19.77
C PRO A 85 9.82 -8.73 -20.46
N GLY A 86 10.22 -7.53 -20.90
CA GLY A 86 11.52 -7.32 -21.54
C GLY A 86 12.72 -7.64 -20.63
N TYR A 87 12.62 -7.33 -19.34
CA TYR A 87 13.65 -7.73 -18.38
C TYR A 87 13.74 -9.27 -18.31
N LEU A 88 12.59 -9.94 -18.20
CA LEU A 88 12.54 -11.40 -18.09
C LEU A 88 13.03 -12.10 -19.35
N ASP A 89 12.76 -11.55 -20.53
CA ASP A 89 13.26 -12.08 -21.79
C ASP A 89 14.79 -12.09 -21.84
N THR A 90 15.40 -11.06 -21.27
CA THR A 90 16.87 -10.91 -21.26
C THR A 90 17.54 -11.70 -20.14
N HIS A 91 16.93 -11.71 -18.94
CA HIS A 91 17.59 -12.23 -17.74
C HIS A 91 17.01 -13.55 -17.24
N GLY A 92 15.92 -14.03 -17.84
CA GLY A 92 15.24 -15.24 -17.39
C GLY A 92 14.24 -14.97 -16.26
N VAL A 93 13.36 -15.94 -16.06
CA VAL A 93 12.30 -15.88 -15.04
C VAL A 93 12.78 -16.64 -13.81
N PRO A 94 12.86 -16.00 -12.64
CA PRO A 94 13.17 -16.73 -11.42
C PRO A 94 12.03 -17.69 -11.08
N GLU A 95 12.36 -18.93 -10.78
CA GLU A 95 11.38 -19.97 -10.45
C GLU A 95 11.33 -20.27 -8.95
N ARG A 96 12.40 -19.92 -8.23
CA ARG A 96 12.50 -20.06 -6.78
C ARG A 96 13.11 -18.80 -6.19
N PRO A 97 12.86 -18.52 -4.90
CA PRO A 97 13.45 -17.34 -4.26
C PRO A 97 14.97 -17.26 -4.41
N GLU A 98 15.68 -18.37 -4.32
CA GLU A 98 17.14 -18.44 -4.44
C GLU A 98 17.65 -17.94 -5.80
N ASP A 99 16.84 -18.06 -6.85
CA ASP A 99 17.20 -17.57 -8.19
C ASP A 99 17.39 -16.05 -8.20
N LEU A 100 16.82 -15.35 -7.24
CA LEU A 100 16.96 -13.90 -7.13
C LEU A 100 18.39 -13.44 -6.84
N HIS A 101 19.25 -14.32 -6.32
CA HIS A 101 20.67 -14.00 -6.13
C HIS A 101 21.37 -13.67 -7.46
N GLY A 102 20.88 -14.19 -8.57
CA GLY A 102 21.38 -13.86 -9.91
C GLY A 102 20.65 -12.73 -10.61
N HIS A 103 19.72 -12.09 -9.94
CA HIS A 103 18.88 -11.03 -10.52
C HIS A 103 19.15 -9.66 -9.89
N ARG A 104 18.74 -8.63 -10.60
CA ARG A 104 18.81 -7.26 -10.14
C ARG A 104 17.54 -6.92 -9.37
N CYS A 105 17.61 -7.02 -8.05
CA CYS A 105 16.50 -6.68 -7.16
C CYS A 105 16.62 -5.22 -6.73
N LEU A 106 15.60 -4.42 -6.99
CA LEU A 106 15.63 -2.99 -6.74
C LEU A 106 15.36 -2.68 -5.27
N ARG A 107 16.07 -1.69 -4.71
CA ARG A 107 16.00 -1.38 -3.28
C ARG A 107 14.97 -0.30 -2.98
N MET A 108 14.05 -0.60 -2.08
CA MET A 108 13.16 0.39 -1.47
C MET A 108 13.87 0.98 -0.25
N ALA A 109 14.25 2.25 -0.35
CA ALA A 109 14.86 3.00 0.76
C ALA A 109 13.77 3.70 1.58
N TYR A 110 12.97 2.93 2.28
CA TYR A 110 11.83 3.42 3.04
C TYR A 110 11.99 3.01 4.50
N PRO A 111 11.80 3.92 5.48
CA PRO A 111 12.07 3.60 6.89
C PRO A 111 11.31 2.39 7.42
N MET A 112 10.11 2.12 6.89
CA MET A 112 9.31 0.98 7.30
C MET A 112 9.70 -0.31 6.57
N TYR A 113 10.48 -0.22 5.50
CA TYR A 113 10.85 -1.35 4.65
C TYR A 113 12.35 -1.41 4.39
N GLU A 114 13.13 -0.86 5.31
CA GLU A 114 14.57 -1.05 5.26
C GLU A 114 14.85 -2.54 5.36
N GLY A 115 15.54 -3.06 4.37
CA GLY A 115 16.08 -4.38 4.51
C GLY A 115 15.75 -5.33 3.39
N ASP A 116 16.04 -6.55 3.69
CA ASP A 116 16.05 -7.65 2.77
C ASP A 116 14.64 -8.15 2.47
N TRP A 117 14.49 -8.79 1.33
CA TRP A 117 13.27 -9.52 1.00
C TRP A 117 13.32 -10.89 1.68
N VAL A 118 12.34 -11.19 2.50
CA VAL A 118 12.30 -12.43 3.27
C VAL A 118 11.19 -13.32 2.72
N PHE A 119 11.59 -14.45 2.16
CA PHE A 119 10.69 -15.48 1.64
C PHE A 119 10.59 -16.61 2.67
N PRO A 120 9.39 -16.90 3.20
CA PRO A 120 9.24 -18.05 4.10
C PRO A 120 9.38 -19.36 3.33
N GLN A 121 10.14 -20.30 3.89
CA GLN A 121 10.37 -21.64 3.31
C GLN A 121 10.23 -22.69 4.41
N GLY A 122 8.99 -23.08 4.71
CA GLY A 122 8.73 -23.98 5.82
C GLY A 122 9.16 -23.36 7.15
N VAL A 123 10.11 -23.99 7.85
CA VAL A 123 10.68 -23.45 9.10
C VAL A 123 11.84 -22.49 8.84
N ASP A 124 12.37 -22.48 7.63
CA ASP A 124 13.50 -21.65 7.22
C ASP A 124 13.02 -20.42 6.45
N GLN A 125 13.97 -19.57 6.08
CA GLN A 125 13.73 -18.39 5.28
C GLN A 125 14.80 -18.28 4.19
N CYS A 126 14.41 -17.77 3.03
CA CYS A 126 15.35 -17.29 2.02
C CYS A 126 15.39 -15.77 2.09
N VAL A 127 16.55 -15.21 2.30
CA VAL A 127 16.75 -13.77 2.48
C VAL A 127 17.52 -13.24 1.28
N ILE A 128 16.93 -12.26 0.59
CA ILE A 128 17.53 -11.63 -0.59
C ILE A 128 17.83 -10.17 -0.27
N ALA A 129 19.09 -9.79 -0.38
CA ALA A 129 19.50 -8.39 -0.26
C ALA A 129 19.31 -7.67 -1.60
N PRO A 130 18.54 -6.58 -1.65
CA PRO A 130 18.40 -5.81 -2.87
C PRO A 130 19.72 -5.21 -3.34
N ASN A 131 19.82 -4.96 -4.64
CA ASN A 131 20.99 -4.38 -5.28
C ASN A 131 21.13 -2.89 -4.94
N ASP A 132 22.34 -2.39 -4.81
CA ASP A 132 22.61 -1.01 -4.43
C ASP A 132 22.69 -0.04 -5.64
N SER A 133 22.50 -0.53 -6.88
CA SER A 133 22.62 0.30 -8.07
C SER A 133 21.47 1.31 -8.24
N PHE A 134 20.34 1.07 -7.59
CA PHE A 134 19.19 1.96 -7.61
C PHE A 134 18.38 1.77 -6.33
N SER A 135 17.96 2.88 -5.75
CA SER A 135 17.00 2.87 -4.64
C SER A 135 16.04 4.04 -4.78
N THR A 136 14.83 3.83 -4.29
CA THR A 136 13.83 4.89 -4.15
C THR A 136 13.02 4.65 -2.88
N ASN A 137 12.44 5.72 -2.37
CA ASN A 137 11.59 5.68 -1.18
C ASN A 137 10.10 5.78 -1.50
N VAL A 138 9.74 5.75 -2.80
CA VAL A 138 8.37 5.92 -3.25
C VAL A 138 7.96 4.75 -4.13
N ALA A 139 6.85 4.09 -3.79
CA ALA A 139 6.35 2.92 -4.53
C ALA A 139 6.02 3.26 -5.99
N ASP A 140 5.53 4.47 -6.27
CA ASP A 140 5.21 4.88 -7.64
C ASP A 140 6.45 4.94 -8.52
N ALA A 141 7.57 5.41 -7.99
CA ALA A 141 8.84 5.40 -8.71
C ALA A 141 9.37 3.97 -8.89
N MET A 142 9.19 3.12 -7.89
CA MET A 142 9.57 1.70 -7.99
C MET A 142 8.75 0.98 -9.08
N LEU A 143 7.46 1.28 -9.17
CA LEU A 143 6.59 0.77 -10.23
C LEU A 143 7.15 1.11 -11.62
N VAL A 144 7.45 2.38 -11.86
CA VAL A 144 7.96 2.84 -13.14
C VAL A 144 9.34 2.24 -13.45
N ALA A 145 10.23 2.20 -12.45
CA ALA A 145 11.54 1.56 -12.61
C ALA A 145 11.42 0.10 -13.02
N SER A 146 10.48 -0.63 -12.42
CA SER A 146 10.20 -2.02 -12.76
C SER A 146 9.64 -2.15 -14.17
N GLU A 147 8.70 -1.29 -14.58
CA GLU A 147 8.13 -1.26 -15.92
C GLU A 147 9.17 -0.93 -16.98
N LEU A 148 10.16 -0.11 -16.65
CA LEU A 148 11.26 0.25 -17.56
C LEU A 148 12.34 -0.83 -17.66
N GLY A 149 12.19 -1.93 -16.94
CA GLY A 149 13.13 -3.05 -17.02
C GLY A 149 14.42 -2.87 -16.25
N MET A 150 14.43 -1.98 -15.24
CA MET A 150 15.64 -1.77 -14.43
C MET A 150 15.99 -2.97 -13.56
N GLY A 151 15.03 -3.85 -13.28
CA GLY A 151 15.21 -5.03 -12.46
C GLY A 151 13.89 -5.53 -11.93
N ILE A 152 13.96 -6.33 -10.88
CA ILE A 152 12.79 -6.86 -10.17
C ILE A 152 12.45 -5.92 -9.01
N GLY A 153 11.24 -5.39 -9.01
CA GLY A 153 10.74 -4.56 -7.92
C GLY A 153 9.83 -5.33 -7.00
N LEU A 154 9.86 -5.00 -5.71
CA LEU A 154 8.91 -5.51 -4.73
C LEU A 154 7.85 -4.42 -4.53
N LEU A 155 6.63 -4.69 -4.98
CA LEU A 155 5.58 -3.69 -5.04
C LEU A 155 4.37 -4.09 -4.19
N PRO A 156 3.73 -3.12 -3.51
CA PRO A 156 2.43 -3.39 -2.92
C PRO A 156 1.48 -3.93 -3.98
N PHE A 157 0.65 -4.90 -3.61
CA PHE A 157 -0.23 -5.56 -4.58
C PHE A 157 -1.16 -4.57 -5.30
N TYR A 158 -1.66 -3.57 -4.58
CA TYR A 158 -2.54 -2.56 -5.15
C TYR A 158 -1.80 -1.57 -6.07
N THR A 159 -0.49 -1.43 -5.91
CA THR A 159 0.35 -0.63 -6.82
C THR A 159 0.63 -1.37 -8.12
N ALA A 160 0.82 -2.69 -8.04
CA ALA A 160 1.20 -3.51 -9.19
C ALA A 160 0.02 -3.95 -10.07
N SER A 161 -1.20 -4.01 -9.52
CA SER A 161 -2.31 -4.74 -10.16
C SER A 161 -2.66 -4.23 -11.56
N GLU A 162 -2.75 -2.93 -11.77
CA GLU A 162 -3.09 -2.38 -13.10
C GLU A 162 -2.01 -2.71 -14.13
N ALA A 163 -0.74 -2.54 -13.78
CA ALA A 163 0.37 -2.87 -14.66
C ALA A 163 0.39 -4.36 -15.01
N ILE A 164 0.05 -5.22 -14.06
CA ILE A 164 -0.04 -6.66 -14.29
C ILE A 164 -1.19 -6.99 -15.24
N GLU A 165 -2.37 -6.43 -14.99
CA GLU A 165 -3.55 -6.65 -15.84
C GLU A 165 -3.29 -6.19 -17.28
N GLN A 166 -2.56 -5.10 -17.47
CA GLN A 166 -2.25 -4.53 -18.77
C GLN A 166 -1.00 -5.14 -19.41
N GLY A 167 -0.33 -6.08 -18.76
CA GLY A 167 0.84 -6.76 -19.32
C GLY A 167 2.15 -5.98 -19.26
N ARG A 168 2.18 -4.85 -18.53
CA ARG A 168 3.41 -4.07 -18.36
C ARG A 168 4.35 -4.70 -17.34
N LEU A 169 3.78 -5.41 -16.38
CA LEU A 169 4.52 -6.17 -15.38
C LEU A 169 3.96 -7.60 -15.29
N ARG A 170 4.81 -8.50 -14.84
CA ARG A 170 4.45 -9.87 -14.51
C ARG A 170 4.78 -10.13 -13.05
N ARG A 171 3.84 -10.74 -12.32
CA ARG A 171 4.09 -11.20 -10.96
C ARG A 171 5.04 -12.39 -11.00
N LEU A 172 6.05 -12.36 -10.15
CA LEU A 172 7.05 -13.43 -10.03
C LEU A 172 6.89 -14.17 -8.72
N LEU A 173 7.33 -15.43 -8.70
CA LEU A 173 7.39 -16.26 -7.51
C LEU A 173 6.03 -16.37 -6.79
N ALA A 174 4.93 -16.38 -7.55
CA ALA A 174 3.64 -16.65 -6.95
C ALA A 174 3.63 -18.08 -6.40
N PRO A 175 2.97 -18.31 -5.28
CA PRO A 175 2.06 -17.41 -4.57
C PRO A 175 2.70 -16.61 -3.43
N TYR A 176 4.02 -16.42 -3.40
CA TYR A 176 4.66 -15.71 -2.30
C TYR A 176 4.10 -14.30 -2.14
N ARG A 177 3.86 -13.94 -0.89
CA ARG A 177 3.47 -12.60 -0.47
C ARG A 177 4.46 -12.15 0.59
N LEU A 178 5.07 -11.00 0.39
CA LEU A 178 6.06 -10.46 1.31
C LEU A 178 5.50 -9.24 2.03
N ARG A 179 6.14 -8.89 3.14
CA ARG A 179 5.79 -7.68 3.90
C ARG A 179 4.30 -7.60 4.20
N GLU A 180 3.72 -8.73 4.60
CA GLU A 180 2.34 -8.78 5.02
C GLU A 180 2.16 -7.91 6.26
N SER A 181 1.21 -6.98 6.21
CA SER A 181 1.02 -5.98 7.24
C SER A 181 -0.44 -5.65 7.42
N ALA A 182 -0.81 -5.24 8.62
CA ALA A 182 -2.15 -4.76 8.90
C ALA A 182 -2.24 -3.26 8.65
N LEU A 183 -3.34 -2.83 8.07
CA LEU A 183 -3.62 -1.42 7.79
C LEU A 183 -4.68 -0.90 8.77
N TYR A 184 -4.43 0.26 9.34
CA TYR A 184 -5.33 0.89 10.31
C TYR A 184 -5.63 2.33 9.91
N ALA A 185 -6.85 2.78 10.23
CA ALA A 185 -7.18 4.20 10.32
C ALA A 185 -7.14 4.59 11.80
N MET A 186 -6.47 5.69 12.09
CA MET A 186 -6.35 6.20 13.46
C MET A 186 -6.90 7.62 13.53
N TYR A 187 -7.63 7.92 14.59
CA TYR A 187 -8.14 9.25 14.83
C TYR A 187 -8.25 9.54 16.33
N PRO A 188 -8.17 10.83 16.74
CA PRO A 188 -8.30 11.19 18.16
C PRO A 188 -9.68 10.84 18.70
N SER A 189 -9.73 10.26 19.90
CA SER A 189 -10.98 9.85 20.52
C SER A 189 -11.95 11.02 20.74
N ARG A 190 -11.43 12.24 20.91
CA ARG A 190 -12.26 13.44 21.03
C ARG A 190 -13.06 13.75 19.76
N HIS A 191 -12.67 13.19 18.60
CA HIS A 191 -13.37 13.35 17.33
C HIS A 191 -14.38 12.23 17.05
N TYR A 192 -14.62 11.34 18.02
CA TYR A 192 -15.50 10.18 17.81
C TYR A 192 -16.91 10.57 17.37
N LEU A 193 -17.45 11.69 17.87
CA LEU A 193 -18.80 12.16 17.52
C LEU A 193 -18.80 13.14 16.36
N ASP A 194 -17.64 13.49 15.80
CA ASP A 194 -17.55 14.38 14.66
C ASP A 194 -18.07 13.68 13.40
N ALA A 195 -19.12 14.26 12.78
CA ALA A 195 -19.79 13.62 11.66
C ALA A 195 -18.87 13.39 10.45
N LYS A 196 -17.95 14.31 10.15
CA LYS A 196 -17.04 14.14 9.03
C LYS A 196 -16.02 13.02 9.26
N VAL A 197 -15.54 12.85 10.48
CA VAL A 197 -14.63 11.74 10.83
C VAL A 197 -15.39 10.42 10.78
N ARG A 198 -16.54 10.35 11.42
CA ARG A 198 -17.32 9.11 11.49
C ARG A 198 -17.79 8.64 10.12
N THR A 199 -18.29 9.52 9.29
CA THR A 199 -18.74 9.18 7.93
C THR A 199 -17.59 8.74 7.04
N TRP A 200 -16.40 9.35 7.19
CA TRP A 200 -15.20 8.91 6.47
C TRP A 200 -14.76 7.51 6.90
N ILE A 201 -14.71 7.26 8.21
CA ILE A 201 -14.32 5.94 8.73
C ILE A 201 -15.31 4.86 8.27
N ASP A 202 -16.62 5.13 8.36
CA ASP A 202 -17.65 4.17 7.91
C ASP A 202 -17.53 3.90 6.41
N TYR A 203 -17.26 4.94 5.62
CA TYR A 203 -17.06 4.83 4.18
C TYR A 203 -15.81 3.98 3.86
N LEU A 204 -14.70 4.20 4.55
CA LEU A 204 -13.49 3.40 4.37
C LEU A 204 -13.75 1.92 4.71
N LYS A 205 -14.40 1.65 5.82
CA LYS A 205 -14.70 0.27 6.26
C LYS A 205 -15.56 -0.47 5.26
N GLU A 206 -16.44 0.23 4.57
CA GLU A 206 -17.32 -0.35 3.56
C GLU A 206 -16.63 -0.51 2.21
N GLN A 207 -15.92 0.51 1.75
CA GLN A 207 -15.42 0.59 0.37
C GLN A 207 -14.02 -0.01 0.19
N LEU A 208 -13.15 0.13 1.18
CA LEU A 208 -11.76 -0.30 1.02
C LEU A 208 -11.61 -1.82 0.85
N PRO A 209 -12.34 -2.68 1.58
CA PRO A 209 -12.25 -4.12 1.35
C PRO A 209 -12.59 -4.54 -0.07
N ALA A 210 -13.61 -3.94 -0.68
CA ALA A 210 -13.97 -4.23 -2.06
C ALA A 210 -12.88 -3.79 -3.04
N LEU A 211 -12.25 -2.64 -2.79
CA LEU A 211 -11.14 -2.14 -3.60
C LEU A 211 -9.93 -3.08 -3.50
N PHE A 212 -9.57 -3.49 -2.28
CA PHE A 212 -8.50 -4.46 -2.06
C PHE A 212 -8.79 -5.81 -2.73
N GLU A 213 -10.01 -6.29 -2.62
CA GLU A 213 -10.43 -7.53 -3.27
C GLU A 213 -10.25 -7.46 -4.79
N GLY A 214 -10.61 -6.34 -5.40
CA GLY A 214 -10.43 -6.13 -6.84
C GLY A 214 -8.97 -6.20 -7.26
N HIS A 215 -8.08 -5.54 -6.51
CA HIS A 215 -6.65 -5.60 -6.78
C HIS A 215 -6.06 -6.99 -6.52
N ALA A 216 -6.45 -7.64 -5.42
CA ALA A 216 -5.97 -8.99 -5.09
C ALA A 216 -6.42 -10.01 -6.13
N ARG A 217 -7.61 -9.87 -6.66
CA ARG A 217 -8.14 -10.77 -7.71
C ARG A 217 -7.25 -10.76 -8.95
N VAL A 218 -6.73 -9.60 -9.32
CA VAL A 218 -5.81 -9.48 -10.46
C VAL A 218 -4.47 -10.16 -10.14
N VAL A 219 -3.84 -9.80 -9.02
CA VAL A 219 -2.49 -10.31 -8.72
C VAL A 219 -2.48 -11.78 -8.37
N ASP A 220 -3.59 -12.34 -7.91
CA ASP A 220 -3.72 -13.76 -7.59
C ASP A 220 -4.24 -14.59 -8.78
N ASP A 221 -4.53 -13.97 -9.91
CA ASP A 221 -4.98 -14.67 -11.12
C ASP A 221 -3.79 -15.30 -11.83
N ALA A 222 -3.78 -16.63 -11.88
CA ALA A 222 -2.67 -17.40 -12.46
C ALA A 222 -2.41 -17.07 -13.94
N ARG A 223 -3.38 -16.48 -14.65
CA ARG A 223 -3.17 -16.04 -16.05
C ARG A 223 -2.04 -15.03 -16.16
N TYR A 224 -1.78 -14.24 -15.13
CA TYR A 224 -0.79 -13.20 -15.11
C TYR A 224 0.57 -13.63 -14.54
N TRP A 225 0.75 -14.92 -14.26
CA TRP A 225 1.98 -15.47 -13.71
C TRP A 225 2.89 -16.09 -14.78
N ARG A 226 2.49 -16.13 -16.05
CA ARG A 226 3.16 -16.82 -17.16
C ARG A 226 3.70 -15.85 -18.22
#